data_a35d9c8f5ecf6c9b434abfcb17e5636b
#
_entry.id   a35d9c8f5ecf6c9b434abfcb17e5636b
#
_cell.length_a   1.000
_cell.length_b   1.000
_cell.length_c   1.000
_cell.angle_alpha   90.00
_cell.angle_beta   90.00
_cell.angle_gamma   90.00
#
_symmetry.space_group_name_H-M   'P 1'
#
loop_
_entity.id
_entity.type
_entity.pdbx_description
1 polymer ?
#
loop_
_entity_poly.entity_id
_entity_poly.type
_entity_poly.pdbx_seq_one_letter_code
_entity_poly.pdbx_strand_id
1 'polypeptide(L)'
;LTCRTEEGERWFDKPRGLGEVRTHLETLRNREHRLHTAVLCWRNGVRIWQHLAVPRLTMRDFSDAFLDAYVAEEGAQAMASVGAYRLEGPGIQLFRKVEGEHSAILGLPLLPLLDFLRQHGVLGR
;
A
#
# COMPACT_ATOMS: atom_id res chain seq x y z
N LEU A 1 2.23 -4.88 -4.10
CA LEU A 1 1.70 -3.80 -4.93
C LEU A 1 1.74 -4.20 -6.39
N THR A 2 0.67 -3.94 -7.12
CA THR A 2 0.61 -4.16 -8.58
C THR A 2 0.19 -2.89 -9.29
N CYS A 3 0.74 -2.68 -10.49
CA CYS A 3 0.40 -1.56 -11.34
C CYS A 3 0.34 -2.03 -12.80
N ARG A 4 -0.70 -1.62 -13.51
CA ARG A 4 -0.78 -1.87 -14.95
C ARG A 4 -0.04 -0.78 -15.71
N THR A 5 0.91 -1.21 -16.54
CA THR A 5 1.70 -0.33 -17.40
C THR A 5 1.47 -0.72 -18.86
N GLU A 6 2.12 -0.02 -19.80
CA GLU A 6 2.07 -0.37 -21.22
C GLU A 6 2.64 -1.77 -21.51
N GLU A 7 3.52 -2.26 -20.64
CA GLU A 7 4.13 -3.59 -20.76
C GLU A 7 3.33 -4.68 -20.04
N GLY A 8 2.17 -4.35 -19.46
CA GLY A 8 1.34 -5.26 -18.69
C GLY A 8 1.35 -4.97 -17.21
N GLU A 9 0.91 -5.94 -16.40
CA GLU A 9 0.88 -5.80 -14.96
C GLU A 9 2.26 -6.03 -14.34
N ARG A 10 2.72 -5.06 -13.53
CA ARG A 10 3.98 -5.18 -12.81
C ARG A 10 3.74 -5.35 -11.32
N TRP A 11 4.56 -6.19 -10.72
CA TRP A 11 4.65 -6.38 -9.27
C TRP A 11 5.80 -5.56 -8.71
N PHE A 12 5.56 -4.95 -7.54
CA PHE A 12 6.56 -4.13 -6.87
C PHE A 12 6.84 -4.68 -5.48
N ASP A 13 8.12 -4.82 -5.17
CA ASP A 13 8.62 -5.06 -3.82
C ASP A 13 9.12 -3.75 -3.22
N LYS A 14 9.60 -3.81 -1.98
CA LYS A 14 10.22 -2.64 -1.34
C LYS A 14 11.46 -2.22 -2.12
N PRO A 15 11.67 -0.90 -2.33
CA PRO A 15 12.87 -0.43 -3.03
C PRO A 15 14.13 -0.77 -2.24
N ARG A 16 15.20 -1.12 -2.97
CA ARG A 16 16.49 -1.51 -2.39
C ARG A 16 17.46 -0.35 -2.21
N GLY A 17 17.13 0.82 -2.73
CA GLY A 17 17.96 2.01 -2.67
C GLY A 17 17.22 3.22 -3.20
N LEU A 18 17.84 4.40 -3.09
CA LEU A 18 17.23 5.65 -3.52
C LEU A 18 16.94 5.67 -5.03
N GLY A 19 17.78 5.04 -5.83
CA GLY A 19 17.54 4.91 -7.27
C GLY A 19 16.27 4.14 -7.59
N GLU A 20 16.00 3.06 -6.87
CA GLU A 20 14.75 2.30 -7.02
C GLU A 20 13.53 3.07 -6.50
N VAL A 21 13.67 3.85 -5.42
CA VAL A 21 12.61 4.75 -4.96
C VAL A 21 12.15 5.65 -6.09
N ARG A 22 13.09 6.29 -6.76
CA ARG A 22 12.79 7.17 -7.89
C ARG A 22 12.14 6.43 -9.04
N THR A 23 12.68 5.29 -9.43
CA THR A 23 12.16 4.49 -10.54
C THR A 23 10.74 3.99 -10.25
N HIS A 24 10.46 3.54 -9.04
CA HIS A 24 9.11 3.13 -8.64
C HIS A 24 8.13 4.29 -8.76
N LEU A 25 8.48 5.46 -8.24
CA LEU A 25 7.60 6.63 -8.28
C LEU A 25 7.38 7.14 -9.71
N GLU A 26 8.40 7.10 -10.57
CA GLU A 26 8.25 7.43 -11.98
C GLU A 26 7.27 6.48 -12.68
N THR A 27 7.34 5.20 -12.38
CA THR A 27 6.43 4.20 -12.95
C THR A 27 5.00 4.39 -12.47
N LEU A 28 4.82 4.69 -11.19
CA LEU A 28 3.49 4.86 -10.57
C LEU A 28 2.86 6.23 -10.86
N ARG A 29 3.66 7.21 -11.23
CA ARG A 29 3.18 8.58 -11.54
C ARG A 29 2.05 8.56 -12.56
N ASN A 30 0.99 9.29 -12.25
CA ASN A 30 -0.21 9.40 -13.10
C ASN A 30 -0.88 8.06 -13.43
N ARG A 31 -0.75 7.06 -12.53
CA ARG A 31 -1.36 5.75 -12.70
C ARG A 31 -2.09 5.31 -11.43
N GLU A 32 -3.07 4.42 -11.62
CA GLU A 32 -3.66 3.65 -10.53
C GLU A 32 -2.79 2.43 -10.25
N HIS A 33 -2.57 2.16 -8.98
CA HIS A 33 -1.98 0.90 -8.54
C HIS A 33 -2.82 0.28 -7.41
N ARG A 34 -2.55 -0.98 -7.11
CA ARG A 34 -3.29 -1.75 -6.11
C ARG A 34 -2.35 -2.32 -5.07
N LEU A 35 -2.80 -2.28 -3.83
CA LEU A 35 -2.18 -3.03 -2.74
C LEU A 35 -3.00 -4.30 -2.51
N HIS A 36 -2.34 -5.41 -2.24
CA HIS A 36 -2.98 -6.69 -1.94
C HIS A 36 -2.59 -7.06 -0.53
N THR A 37 -3.56 -7.00 0.38
CA THR A 37 -3.34 -7.27 1.81
C THR A 37 -4.26 -8.39 2.24
N ALA A 38 -3.68 -9.52 2.65
CA ALA A 38 -4.43 -10.68 3.10
C ALA A 38 -4.24 -10.87 4.60
N VAL A 39 -5.33 -11.23 5.29
CA VAL A 39 -5.33 -11.63 6.68
C VAL A 39 -5.88 -13.04 6.80
N LEU A 40 -5.19 -13.88 7.54
CA LEU A 40 -5.56 -15.26 7.79
C LEU A 40 -5.63 -15.49 9.30
N CYS A 41 -6.68 -16.15 9.78
CA CYS A 41 -6.78 -16.57 11.17
C CYS A 41 -6.80 -18.09 11.24
N TRP A 42 -5.95 -18.62 12.11
CA TRP A 42 -5.80 -20.05 12.35
C TRP A 42 -6.16 -20.40 13.77
N ARG A 43 -6.78 -21.56 13.94
CA ARG A 43 -7.08 -22.12 15.25
C ARG A 43 -6.86 -23.64 15.21
N ASN A 44 -6.03 -24.15 16.13
CA ASN A 44 -5.69 -25.57 16.21
C ASN A 44 -5.23 -26.16 14.87
N GLY A 45 -4.39 -25.43 14.15
CA GLY A 45 -3.84 -25.88 12.88
C GLY A 45 -4.80 -25.78 11.68
N VAL A 46 -5.99 -25.21 11.86
CA VAL A 46 -6.99 -25.05 10.81
C VAL A 46 -7.24 -23.56 10.53
N ARG A 47 -7.23 -23.20 9.25
CA ARG A 47 -7.60 -21.84 8.85
C ARG A 47 -9.11 -21.67 8.98
N ILE A 48 -9.54 -20.81 9.88
CA ILE A 48 -10.96 -20.57 10.18
C ILE A 48 -11.52 -19.31 9.54
N TRP A 49 -10.65 -18.42 9.04
CA TRP A 49 -11.06 -17.20 8.38
C TRP A 49 -9.96 -16.63 7.51
N GLN A 50 -10.36 -15.96 6.44
CA GLN A 50 -9.45 -15.19 5.59
C GLN A 50 -10.16 -13.97 5.04
N HIS A 51 -9.39 -12.92 4.79
CA HIS A 51 -9.89 -11.72 4.13
C HIS A 51 -8.78 -11.14 3.24
N LEU A 52 -9.16 -10.78 2.02
CA LEU A 52 -8.29 -10.07 1.09
C LEU A 52 -8.83 -8.67 0.88
N ALA A 53 -8.03 -7.66 1.18
CA ALA A 53 -8.32 -6.27 0.86
C ALA A 53 -7.45 -5.82 -0.31
N VAL A 54 -8.05 -5.13 -1.28
CA VAL A 54 -7.35 -4.62 -2.46
C VAL A 54 -7.67 -3.13 -2.62
N PRO A 55 -7.08 -2.25 -1.80
CA PRO A 55 -7.24 -0.82 -1.99
C PRO A 55 -6.60 -0.35 -3.29
N ARG A 56 -7.20 0.67 -3.88
CA ARG A 56 -6.74 1.28 -5.13
C ARG A 56 -6.31 2.71 -4.85
N LEU A 57 -5.13 3.06 -5.31
CA LEU A 57 -4.56 4.38 -5.12
C LEU A 57 -4.13 4.93 -6.48
N THR A 58 -4.44 6.19 -6.74
CA THR A 58 -4.06 6.85 -7.99
C THR A 58 -3.11 8.00 -7.69
N MET A 59 -1.89 7.91 -8.22
CA MET A 59 -0.93 9.00 -8.10
C MET A 59 -1.27 10.13 -9.07
N ARG A 60 -1.04 11.36 -8.62
CA ARG A 60 -1.16 12.52 -9.50
C ARG A 60 0.02 12.59 -10.47
N ASP A 61 -0.10 13.43 -11.47
CA ASP A 61 0.98 13.70 -12.42
C ASP A 61 1.91 14.77 -11.86
N PHE A 62 2.69 14.40 -10.83
CA PHE A 62 3.62 15.32 -10.18
C PHE A 62 4.83 15.61 -11.08
N SER A 63 5.44 16.78 -10.91
CA SER A 63 6.61 17.20 -11.68
C SER A 63 7.88 16.46 -11.26
N ASP A 64 8.89 16.48 -12.13
CA ASP A 64 10.21 15.96 -11.77
C ASP A 64 10.83 16.74 -10.61
N ALA A 65 10.62 18.06 -10.56
CA ALA A 65 11.09 18.88 -9.44
C ALA A 65 10.46 18.44 -8.12
N PHE A 66 9.17 18.12 -8.11
CA PHE A 66 8.49 17.58 -6.93
C PHE A 66 9.07 16.23 -6.54
N LEU A 67 9.29 15.34 -7.52
CA LEU A 67 9.87 14.03 -7.29
C LEU A 67 11.27 14.14 -6.68
N ASP A 68 12.11 15.01 -7.21
CA ASP A 68 13.45 15.24 -6.67
C ASP A 68 13.43 15.70 -5.22
N ALA A 69 12.56 16.64 -4.90
CA ALA A 69 12.39 17.14 -3.53
C ALA A 69 11.86 16.04 -2.59
N TYR A 70 10.89 15.25 -3.05
CA TYR A 70 10.33 14.15 -2.28
C TYR A 70 11.39 13.08 -1.97
N VAL A 71 12.16 12.66 -2.97
CA VAL A 71 13.22 11.65 -2.79
C VAL A 71 14.30 12.16 -1.85
N ALA A 72 14.66 13.45 -1.94
CA ALA A 72 15.65 14.06 -1.04
C ALA A 72 15.17 14.08 0.41
N GLU A 73 13.88 14.36 0.64
CA GLU A 73 13.32 14.48 1.99
C GLU A 73 12.91 13.12 2.59
N GLU A 74 12.23 12.28 1.81
CA GLU A 74 11.57 11.07 2.30
C GLU A 74 12.21 9.76 1.83
N GLY A 75 13.19 9.81 0.93
CA GLY A 75 13.71 8.62 0.26
C GLY A 75 14.18 7.52 1.21
N ALA A 76 14.90 7.88 2.27
CA ALA A 76 15.39 6.91 3.24
C ALA A 76 14.26 6.16 3.97
N GLN A 77 13.19 6.87 4.34
CA GLN A 77 12.02 6.26 5.00
C GLN A 77 11.13 5.54 3.99
N ALA A 78 11.08 6.02 2.76
CA ALA A 78 10.30 5.44 1.68
C ALA A 78 10.78 4.04 1.29
N MET A 79 12.04 3.72 1.50
CA MET A 79 12.61 2.39 1.25
C MET A 79 11.98 1.30 2.11
N ALA A 80 11.41 1.66 3.25
CA ALA A 80 10.75 0.70 4.15
C ALA A 80 9.36 0.29 3.67
N SER A 81 8.80 0.94 2.65
CA SER A 81 7.43 0.75 2.19
C SER A 81 7.37 0.33 0.73
N VAL A 82 6.49 -0.61 0.41
CA VAL A 82 6.16 -0.95 -0.97
C VAL A 82 5.55 0.28 -1.66
N GLY A 83 6.01 0.60 -2.86
CA GLY A 83 5.58 1.78 -3.60
C GLY A 83 6.32 3.06 -3.23
N ALA A 84 7.25 2.98 -2.28
CA ALA A 84 8.10 4.09 -1.89
C ALA A 84 7.35 5.29 -1.28
N TYR A 85 6.28 5.02 -0.49
CA TYR A 85 5.53 6.08 0.18
C TYR A 85 4.93 5.62 1.51
N ARG A 86 4.60 6.61 2.34
CA ARG A 86 3.79 6.44 3.56
C ARG A 86 2.68 7.47 3.52
N LEU A 87 1.41 7.01 3.62
CA LEU A 87 0.25 7.94 3.58
C LEU A 87 0.17 8.82 4.82
N GLU A 88 0.70 8.37 5.95
CA GLU A 88 0.72 9.12 7.20
C GLU A 88 1.81 10.21 7.24
N GLY A 89 2.62 10.32 6.20
CA GLY A 89 3.66 11.34 6.04
C GLY A 89 3.49 12.15 4.77
N PRO A 90 4.54 12.84 4.30
CA PRO A 90 4.50 13.63 3.07
C PRO A 90 4.09 12.86 1.82
N GLY A 91 4.16 11.53 1.86
CA GLY A 91 3.74 10.66 0.75
C GLY A 91 2.29 10.83 0.33
N ILE A 92 1.42 11.34 1.22
CA ILE A 92 0.03 11.65 0.85
C ILE A 92 -0.06 12.65 -0.32
N GLN A 93 0.92 13.52 -0.48
CA GLN A 93 0.97 14.50 -1.56
C GLN A 93 1.21 13.90 -2.95
N LEU A 94 1.63 12.63 -3.02
CA LEU A 94 1.78 11.93 -4.29
C LEU A 94 0.44 11.58 -4.94
N PHE A 95 -0.64 11.58 -4.19
CA PHE A 95 -1.92 11.02 -4.61
C PHE A 95 -2.97 12.07 -4.94
N ARG A 96 -3.83 11.71 -5.91
CA ARG A 96 -5.07 12.44 -6.18
C ARG A 96 -6.30 11.66 -5.76
N LYS A 97 -6.19 10.34 -5.54
CA LYS A 97 -7.33 9.49 -5.16
C LYS A 97 -6.85 8.27 -4.38
N VAL A 98 -7.54 7.98 -3.30
CA VAL A 98 -7.31 6.79 -2.47
C VAL A 98 -8.66 6.14 -2.22
N GLU A 99 -8.80 4.86 -2.61
CA GLU A 99 -10.04 4.09 -2.45
C GLU A 99 -9.76 2.82 -1.66
N GLY A 100 -10.56 2.58 -0.63
CA GLY A 100 -10.45 1.42 0.22
C GLY A 100 -10.23 1.78 1.68
N GLU A 101 -10.18 0.76 2.52
CA GLU A 101 -9.97 0.94 3.95
C GLU A 101 -8.53 1.38 4.25
N HIS A 102 -8.38 2.47 5.00
CA HIS A 102 -7.07 3.04 5.32
C HIS A 102 -6.15 2.03 6.04
N SER A 103 -6.71 1.27 6.99
CA SER A 103 -5.94 0.27 7.73
C SER A 103 -5.38 -0.83 6.82
N ALA A 104 -6.10 -1.21 5.76
CA ALA A 104 -5.61 -2.17 4.78
C ALA A 104 -4.42 -1.62 3.98
N ILE A 105 -4.41 -0.33 3.72
CA ILE A 105 -3.28 0.35 3.06
C ILE A 105 -2.05 0.32 3.97
N LEU A 106 -2.25 0.49 5.28
CA LEU A 106 -1.18 0.41 6.27
C LEU A 106 -0.69 -1.03 6.53
N GLY A 107 -1.44 -2.04 6.08
CA GLY A 107 -1.00 -3.42 6.11
C GLY A 107 -1.91 -4.41 6.85
N LEU A 108 -2.97 -3.95 7.51
CA LEU A 108 -3.90 -4.82 8.23
C LEU A 108 -5.34 -4.30 8.13
N PRO A 109 -6.26 -4.99 7.42
CA PRO A 109 -7.66 -4.58 7.32
C PRO A 109 -8.38 -4.81 8.66
N LEU A 110 -8.44 -3.76 9.49
CA LEU A 110 -8.90 -3.85 10.88
C LEU A 110 -10.39 -4.12 11.00
N LEU A 111 -11.24 -3.43 10.25
CA LEU A 111 -12.69 -3.55 10.43
C LEU A 111 -13.20 -4.98 10.20
N PRO A 112 -12.85 -5.65 9.11
CA PRO A 112 -13.23 -7.05 8.92
C PRO A 112 -12.64 -7.98 9.98
N LEU A 113 -11.39 -7.75 10.38
CA LEU A 113 -10.75 -8.57 11.41
C LEU A 113 -11.45 -8.44 12.77
N LEU A 114 -11.75 -7.21 13.18
CA LEU A 114 -12.44 -6.97 14.45
C LEU A 114 -13.85 -7.59 14.46
N ASP A 115 -14.56 -7.50 13.35
CA ASP A 115 -15.88 -8.12 13.21
C ASP A 115 -15.79 -9.64 13.35
N PHE A 116 -14.84 -10.28 12.66
CA PHE A 116 -14.56 -11.71 12.81
C PHE A 116 -14.27 -12.09 14.27
N LEU A 117 -13.39 -11.34 14.94
CA LEU A 117 -13.03 -11.64 16.34
C LEU A 117 -14.21 -11.49 17.29
N ARG A 118 -15.15 -10.56 17.03
CA ARG A 118 -16.37 -10.44 17.81
C ARG A 118 -17.32 -11.62 17.58
N GLN A 119 -17.48 -12.05 16.34
CA GLN A 119 -18.32 -13.20 15.99
C GLN A 119 -17.82 -14.49 16.63
N HIS A 120 -16.51 -14.63 16.84
CA HIS A 120 -15.90 -15.79 17.47
C HIS A 120 -15.69 -15.64 18.98
N GLY A 121 -16.23 -14.57 19.59
CA GLY A 121 -16.17 -14.37 21.03
C GLY A 121 -14.81 -14.00 21.59
N VAL A 122 -13.84 -13.65 20.75
CA VAL A 122 -12.51 -13.20 21.19
C VAL A 122 -12.55 -11.77 21.69
N LEU A 123 -13.37 -10.94 21.06
CA LEU A 123 -13.61 -9.55 21.46
C LEU A 123 -15.06 -9.37 21.93
N GLY A 124 -15.25 -8.41 22.85
CA GLY A 124 -16.58 -8.00 23.30
C GLY A 124 -17.39 -7.34 22.16
N ARG A 125 -18.68 -7.53 22.21
CA ARG A 125 -19.62 -6.92 21.27
C ARG A 125 -19.98 -5.50 21.66
#